data_4d8c4e027e1ee17ca42388a178a54b38
#
_entry.id   4d8c4e027e1ee17ca42388a178a54b38
#
_cell.length_a   1.000
_cell.length_b   1.000
_cell.length_c   1.000
_cell.angle_alpha   90.00
_cell.angle_beta   90.00
_cell.angle_gamma   90.00
#
_symmetry.space_group_name_H-M   'P 1'
#
loop_
_entity.id
_entity.type
_entity.pdbx_description
1 polymer ?
#
loop_
_entity_poly.entity_id
_entity_poly.type
_entity_poly.pdbx_seq_one_letter_code
_entity_poly.pdbx_strand_id
1 'polypeptide(L)'
;MREVVFRRYTRLMAEEAELPDLIIADGGKGQMGVIHEVLEHLGLDIPIAGLAKDDRHRTAELYYGFPPLLVGIRPTSPMFHFLSHIQEEVHRFAISFHRQKRSKAFIHSELDGIEGIGEKTVRTLLQHFRTVSKVAAANVEELTALVGASKAKKIKRFFEK
;
A
#
# COMPACT_ATOMS: atom_id res chain seq x y z
N MET A 1 -0.43 -8.76 9.04
CA MET A 1 0.05 -9.74 8.03
C MET A 1 -0.94 -10.89 7.86
N ARG A 2 -1.27 -11.67 8.87
CA ARG A 2 -2.20 -12.83 8.81
C ARG A 2 -3.47 -12.53 7.99
N GLU A 3 -4.22 -11.48 8.32
CA GLU A 3 -5.44 -11.08 7.63
C GLU A 3 -5.22 -10.77 6.14
N VAL A 4 -4.11 -10.11 5.80
CA VAL A 4 -3.80 -9.73 4.40
C VAL A 4 -3.52 -10.97 3.57
N VAL A 5 -2.73 -11.91 4.10
CA VAL A 5 -2.41 -13.18 3.43
C VAL A 5 -3.67 -14.00 3.27
N PHE A 6 -4.44 -14.19 4.35
CA PHE A 6 -5.69 -14.94 4.33
C PHE A 6 -6.66 -14.40 3.27
N ARG A 7 -6.94 -13.10 3.30
CA ARG A 7 -7.87 -12.46 2.35
C ARG A 7 -7.40 -12.59 0.90
N ARG A 8 -6.08 -12.46 0.64
CA ARG A 8 -5.54 -12.60 -0.71
C ARG A 8 -5.75 -14.01 -1.25
N TYR A 9 -5.35 -15.03 -0.50
CA TYR A 9 -5.40 -16.41 -0.98
C TYR A 9 -6.83 -16.97 -1.02
N THR A 10 -7.69 -16.62 -0.07
CA THR A 10 -9.12 -16.92 -0.15
C THR A 10 -9.74 -16.34 -1.43
N ARG A 11 -9.35 -15.12 -1.79
CA ARG A 11 -9.82 -14.49 -3.03
C ARG A 11 -9.30 -15.21 -4.27
N LEU A 12 -8.01 -15.54 -4.35
CA LEU A 12 -7.44 -16.27 -5.48
C LEU A 12 -8.12 -17.63 -5.69
N MET A 13 -8.40 -18.35 -4.59
CA MET A 13 -9.14 -19.60 -4.64
C MET A 13 -10.57 -19.41 -5.15
N ALA A 14 -11.28 -18.38 -4.69
CA ALA A 14 -12.65 -18.09 -5.10
C ALA A 14 -12.75 -17.64 -6.57
N GLU A 15 -11.71 -17.01 -7.09
CA GLU A 15 -11.61 -16.56 -8.49
C GLU A 15 -11.02 -17.65 -9.40
N GLU A 16 -10.68 -18.85 -8.87
CA GLU A 16 -9.98 -19.93 -9.57
C GLU A 16 -8.70 -19.45 -10.30
N ALA A 17 -8.05 -18.43 -9.70
CA ALA A 17 -6.86 -17.83 -10.26
C ALA A 17 -5.61 -18.69 -9.99
N GLU A 18 -4.60 -18.57 -10.85
CA GLU A 18 -3.33 -19.25 -10.64
C GLU A 18 -2.67 -18.83 -9.32
N LEU A 19 -2.24 -19.82 -8.55
CA LEU A 19 -1.47 -19.62 -7.34
C LEU A 19 0.01 -19.36 -7.69
N PRO A 20 0.75 -18.59 -6.90
CA PRO A 20 2.17 -18.38 -7.13
C PRO A 20 2.98 -19.64 -6.81
N ASP A 21 4.09 -19.84 -7.52
CA ASP A 21 5.03 -20.93 -7.27
C ASP A 21 5.90 -20.70 -6.02
N LEU A 22 6.00 -19.46 -5.55
CA LEU A 22 6.80 -19.06 -4.40
C LEU A 22 6.25 -17.78 -3.76
N ILE A 23 6.21 -17.76 -2.43
CA ILE A 23 5.92 -16.57 -1.64
C ILE A 23 7.22 -16.06 -1.02
N ILE A 24 7.58 -14.81 -1.30
CA ILE A 24 8.74 -14.17 -0.66
C ILE A 24 8.24 -13.17 0.39
N ALA A 25 8.56 -13.43 1.65
CA ALA A 25 8.27 -12.53 2.77
C ALA A 25 9.39 -11.47 2.92
N ASP A 26 9.03 -10.19 3.07
CA ASP A 26 9.94 -9.13 3.50
C ASP A 26 10.19 -9.22 5.02
N GLY A 27 10.83 -10.30 5.44
CA GLY A 27 11.15 -10.59 6.83
C GLY A 27 11.60 -12.04 7.04
N GLY A 28 12.09 -12.32 8.24
CA GLY A 28 12.65 -13.62 8.61
C GLY A 28 11.61 -14.63 9.08
N LYS A 29 12.09 -15.58 9.89
CA LYS A 29 11.35 -16.77 10.37
C LYS A 29 9.97 -16.48 10.95
N GLY A 30 9.82 -15.37 11.71
CA GLY A 30 8.52 -15.03 12.32
C GLY A 30 7.44 -14.70 11.28
N GLN A 31 7.80 -13.98 10.22
CA GLN A 31 6.86 -13.68 9.14
C GLN A 31 6.54 -14.91 8.30
N MET A 32 7.52 -15.74 8.02
CA MET A 32 7.33 -17.02 7.34
C MET A 32 6.37 -17.93 8.12
N GLY A 33 6.50 -17.99 9.45
CA GLY A 33 5.59 -18.75 10.31
C GLY A 33 4.14 -18.29 10.19
N VAL A 34 3.90 -16.98 10.20
CA VAL A 34 2.55 -16.42 10.02
C VAL A 34 1.95 -16.76 8.65
N ILE A 35 2.77 -16.73 7.59
CA ILE A 35 2.32 -17.10 6.24
C ILE A 35 2.01 -18.59 6.18
N HIS A 36 2.91 -19.43 6.69
CA HIS A 36 2.73 -20.88 6.71
C HIS A 36 1.43 -21.30 7.41
N GLU A 37 1.17 -20.80 8.62
CA GLU A 37 -0.07 -21.08 9.35
C GLU A 37 -1.33 -20.72 8.55
N VAL A 38 -1.30 -19.64 7.77
CA VAL A 38 -2.43 -19.24 6.92
C VAL A 38 -2.59 -20.20 5.75
N LEU A 39 -1.49 -20.57 5.09
CA LEU A 39 -1.53 -21.50 3.96
C LEU A 39 -2.01 -22.88 4.41
N GLU A 40 -1.50 -23.37 5.53
CA GLU A 40 -1.94 -24.63 6.14
C GLU A 40 -3.44 -24.62 6.44
N HIS A 41 -3.94 -23.52 7.02
CA HIS A 41 -5.38 -23.35 7.29
C HIS A 41 -6.23 -23.33 6.02
N LEU A 42 -5.70 -22.86 4.91
CA LEU A 42 -6.37 -22.84 3.60
C LEU A 42 -6.14 -24.12 2.78
N GLY A 43 -5.34 -25.07 3.27
CA GLY A 43 -5.00 -26.29 2.56
C GLY A 43 -4.11 -26.05 1.33
N LEU A 44 -3.30 -24.98 1.35
CA LEU A 44 -2.40 -24.61 0.26
C LEU A 44 -0.95 -25.02 0.54
N ASP A 45 -0.33 -25.68 -0.42
CA ASP A 45 1.09 -26.06 -0.36
C ASP A 45 1.90 -25.18 -1.32
N ILE A 46 2.29 -24.00 -0.85
CA ILE A 46 3.09 -23.04 -1.62
C ILE A 46 4.41 -22.81 -0.89
N PRO A 47 5.57 -22.99 -1.54
CA PRO A 47 6.87 -22.73 -0.95
C PRO A 47 6.99 -21.29 -0.45
N ILE A 48 7.68 -21.10 0.70
CA ILE A 48 7.87 -19.80 1.33
C ILE A 48 9.37 -19.53 1.44
N ALA A 49 9.77 -18.33 1.04
CA ALA A 49 11.09 -17.77 1.32
C ALA A 49 10.95 -16.52 2.19
N GLY A 50 11.96 -16.21 2.97
CA GLY A 50 12.00 -15.02 3.82
C GLY A 50 13.33 -14.28 3.67
N LEU A 51 13.26 -12.97 3.47
CA LEU A 51 14.42 -12.08 3.39
C LEU A 51 14.57 -11.34 4.72
N ALA A 52 15.45 -11.83 5.60
CA ALA A 52 15.73 -11.18 6.86
C ALA A 52 16.69 -10.01 6.69
N LYS A 53 16.49 -8.97 7.50
CA LYS A 53 17.34 -7.77 7.52
C LYS A 53 18.28 -7.79 8.71
N ASP A 54 19.46 -7.20 8.52
CA ASP A 54 20.39 -6.92 9.61
C ASP A 54 19.91 -5.74 10.47
N ASP A 55 20.66 -5.42 11.53
CA ASP A 55 20.38 -4.29 12.41
C ASP A 55 20.44 -2.92 11.70
N ARG A 56 20.99 -2.88 10.49
CA ARG A 56 21.05 -1.71 9.61
C ARG A 56 19.94 -1.70 8.55
N HIS A 57 18.94 -2.57 8.71
CA HIS A 57 17.81 -2.74 7.79
C HIS A 57 18.18 -3.14 6.34
N ARG A 58 19.34 -3.78 6.15
CA ARG A 58 19.76 -4.31 4.84
C ARG A 58 19.46 -5.80 4.76
N THR A 59 19.15 -6.30 3.58
CA THR A 59 19.02 -7.75 3.33
C THR A 59 20.31 -8.45 3.81
N ALA A 60 20.17 -9.42 4.70
CA ALA A 60 21.29 -10.12 5.29
C ALA A 60 21.22 -11.63 5.08
N GLU A 61 20.04 -12.21 5.20
CA GLU A 61 19.83 -13.65 5.18
C GLU A 61 18.61 -14.04 4.35
N LEU A 62 18.74 -15.15 3.63
CA LEU A 62 17.63 -15.81 2.95
C LEU A 62 17.27 -17.08 3.72
N TYR A 63 16.00 -17.22 4.04
CA TYR A 63 15.42 -18.46 4.56
C TYR A 63 14.50 -19.08 3.51
N TYR A 64 14.40 -20.41 3.50
CA TYR A 64 13.53 -21.14 2.58
C TYR A 64 12.86 -22.32 3.28
N GLY A 65 11.63 -22.61 2.87
CA GLY A 65 10.84 -23.75 3.33
C GLY A 65 10.24 -23.57 4.74
N PHE A 66 9.63 -24.64 5.24
CA PHE A 66 9.11 -24.67 6.60
C PHE A 66 9.32 -26.10 7.19
N PRO A 67 10.01 -26.25 8.34
CA PRO A 67 10.62 -25.17 9.14
C PRO A 67 11.68 -24.36 8.36
N PRO A 68 11.83 -23.04 8.65
CA PRO A 68 12.71 -22.17 7.87
C PRO A 68 14.18 -22.55 7.99
N LEU A 69 14.80 -22.91 6.87
CA LEU A 69 16.21 -23.22 6.75
C LEU A 69 16.98 -22.02 6.18
N LEU A 70 18.13 -21.71 6.78
CA LEU A 70 19.01 -20.66 6.26
C LEU A 70 19.66 -21.13 4.96
N VAL A 71 19.48 -20.33 3.91
CA VAL A 71 20.15 -20.54 2.61
C VAL A 71 21.42 -19.70 2.58
N GLY A 72 22.58 -20.38 2.54
CA GLY A 72 23.88 -19.71 2.50
C GLY A 72 24.16 -19.04 1.15
N ILE A 73 23.68 -17.81 0.98
CA ILE A 73 23.95 -16.98 -0.19
C ILE A 73 25.05 -15.97 0.14
N ARG A 74 26.08 -15.87 -0.71
CA ARG A 74 27.14 -14.88 -0.54
C ARG A 74 26.59 -13.48 -0.82
N PRO A 75 26.85 -12.47 0.04
CA PRO A 75 26.39 -11.09 -0.19
C PRO A 75 26.84 -10.46 -1.49
N THR A 76 27.92 -10.95 -2.10
CA THR A 76 28.47 -10.51 -3.37
C THR A 76 27.91 -11.26 -4.58
N SER A 77 27.02 -12.22 -4.37
CA SER A 77 26.45 -13.03 -5.47
C SER A 77 25.38 -12.25 -6.26
N PRO A 78 25.25 -12.50 -7.57
CA PRO A 78 24.16 -11.90 -8.36
C PRO A 78 22.77 -12.21 -7.79
N MET A 79 22.58 -13.42 -7.25
CA MET A 79 21.33 -13.81 -6.61
C MET A 79 21.01 -12.94 -5.38
N PHE A 80 22.00 -12.65 -4.53
CA PHE A 80 21.81 -11.80 -3.38
C PHE A 80 21.44 -10.37 -3.80
N HIS A 81 22.11 -9.81 -4.80
CA HIS A 81 21.78 -8.50 -5.35
C HIS A 81 20.35 -8.46 -5.91
N PHE A 82 19.96 -9.49 -6.66
CA PHE A 82 18.61 -9.61 -7.21
C PHE A 82 17.55 -9.62 -6.10
N LEU A 83 17.72 -10.45 -5.06
CA LEU A 83 16.80 -10.52 -3.93
C LEU A 83 16.74 -9.21 -3.14
N SER A 84 17.88 -8.54 -2.95
CA SER A 84 17.93 -7.21 -2.31
C SER A 84 17.14 -6.17 -3.10
N HIS A 85 17.25 -6.16 -4.42
CA HIS A 85 16.46 -5.30 -5.29
C HIS A 85 14.97 -5.58 -5.19
N ILE A 86 14.56 -6.84 -5.19
CA ILE A 86 13.14 -7.21 -4.98
C ILE A 86 12.65 -6.64 -3.65
N GLN A 87 13.41 -6.81 -2.56
CA GLN A 87 13.04 -6.33 -1.23
C GLN A 87 12.90 -4.79 -1.20
N GLU A 88 13.84 -4.07 -1.80
CA GLU A 88 13.80 -2.61 -1.92
C GLU A 88 12.57 -2.13 -2.69
N GLU A 89 12.24 -2.77 -3.82
CA GLU A 89 11.09 -2.44 -4.64
C GLU A 89 9.76 -2.69 -3.92
N VAL A 90 9.63 -3.83 -3.25
CA VAL A 90 8.43 -4.14 -2.42
C VAL A 90 8.26 -3.11 -1.31
N HIS A 91 9.35 -2.76 -0.63
CA HIS A 91 9.33 -1.74 0.42
C HIS A 91 8.96 -0.36 -0.12
N ARG A 92 9.55 0.05 -1.24
CA ARG A 92 9.23 1.30 -1.94
C ARG A 92 7.75 1.36 -2.37
N PHE A 93 7.24 0.26 -2.92
CA PHE A 93 5.83 0.15 -3.30
C PHE A 93 4.91 0.28 -2.08
N ALA A 94 5.20 -0.41 -0.99
CA ALA A 94 4.41 -0.34 0.23
C ALA A 94 4.36 1.08 0.80
N ILE A 95 5.50 1.79 0.87
CA ILE A 95 5.56 3.18 1.32
C ILE A 95 4.74 4.10 0.41
N SER A 96 4.88 3.97 -0.92
CA SER A 96 4.15 4.81 -1.87
C SER A 96 2.64 4.58 -1.79
N PHE A 97 2.21 3.33 -1.65
CA PHE A 97 0.81 2.95 -1.46
C PHE A 97 0.23 3.50 -0.16
N HIS A 98 0.97 3.40 0.96
CA HIS A 98 0.56 3.97 2.23
C HIS A 98 0.48 5.50 2.20
N ARG A 99 1.43 6.17 1.52
CA ARG A 99 1.38 7.63 1.30
C ARG A 99 0.15 8.03 0.50
N GLN A 100 -0.15 7.34 -0.58
CA GLN A 100 -1.35 7.61 -1.39
C GLN A 100 -2.65 7.38 -0.60
N LYS A 101 -2.71 6.33 0.22
CA LYS A 101 -3.88 6.02 1.04
C LYS A 101 -4.07 7.05 2.16
N ARG A 102 -2.99 7.47 2.84
CA ARG A 102 -3.02 8.56 3.84
C ARG A 102 -3.38 9.89 3.21
N SER A 103 -2.80 10.24 2.07
CA SER A 103 -3.16 11.44 1.31
C SER A 103 -4.64 11.47 0.97
N LYS A 104 -5.20 10.36 0.44
CA LYS A 104 -6.63 10.29 0.13
C LYS A 104 -7.52 10.40 1.37
N ALA A 105 -7.17 9.76 2.48
CA ALA A 105 -7.92 9.83 3.73
C ALA A 105 -7.85 11.24 4.36
N PHE A 106 -6.67 11.88 4.34
CA PHE A 106 -6.46 13.24 4.85
C PHE A 106 -7.18 14.28 3.98
N ILE A 107 -7.12 14.13 2.67
CA ILE A 107 -7.82 14.95 1.68
C ILE A 107 -9.34 14.88 1.87
N HIS A 108 -9.90 13.70 2.15
CA HIS A 108 -11.34 13.55 2.46
C HIS A 108 -11.72 14.31 3.73
N SER A 109 -10.88 14.29 4.78
CA SER A 109 -11.23 14.90 6.07
C SER A 109 -11.25 16.44 6.06
N GLU A 110 -10.39 17.12 5.29
CA GLU A 110 -10.38 18.59 5.23
C GLU A 110 -11.56 19.17 4.43
N LEU A 111 -11.86 18.60 3.28
CA LEU A 111 -12.96 19.07 2.44
C LEU A 111 -14.34 18.62 2.96
N ASP A 112 -14.42 17.49 3.66
CA ASP A 112 -15.66 17.00 4.29
C ASP A 112 -16.10 17.88 5.46
N GLY A 113 -15.19 18.65 6.06
CA GLY A 113 -15.49 19.66 7.09
C GLY A 113 -16.22 20.89 6.59
N ILE A 114 -16.38 21.06 5.25
CA ILE A 114 -17.04 22.23 4.68
C ILE A 114 -18.55 21.99 4.59
N GLU A 115 -19.33 22.71 5.37
CA GLU A 115 -20.78 22.56 5.41
C GLU A 115 -21.43 22.76 4.03
N GLY A 116 -22.15 21.72 3.55
CA GLY A 116 -22.81 21.70 2.25
C GLY A 116 -21.93 21.27 1.07
N ILE A 117 -20.72 20.77 1.36
CA ILE A 117 -19.84 20.11 0.38
C ILE A 117 -19.89 18.60 0.63
N GLY A 118 -20.68 17.88 -0.14
CA GLY A 118 -20.78 16.43 -0.02
C GLY A 118 -19.73 15.70 -0.88
N GLU A 119 -19.62 14.38 -0.66
CA GLU A 119 -18.64 13.47 -1.28
C GLU A 119 -18.50 13.63 -2.80
N LYS A 120 -19.65 13.79 -3.51
CA LYS A 120 -19.65 13.99 -4.96
C LYS A 120 -18.90 15.27 -5.36
N THR A 121 -19.09 16.36 -4.61
CA THR A 121 -18.42 17.64 -4.85
C THR A 121 -16.93 17.57 -4.55
N VAL A 122 -16.56 16.93 -3.44
CA VAL A 122 -15.16 16.64 -3.07
C VAL A 122 -14.48 15.84 -4.17
N ARG A 123 -15.14 14.81 -4.67
CA ARG A 123 -14.62 13.98 -5.78
C ARG A 123 -14.37 14.80 -7.03
N THR A 124 -15.31 15.66 -7.42
CA THR A 124 -15.19 16.54 -8.61
C THR A 124 -14.01 17.50 -8.47
N LEU A 125 -13.87 18.15 -7.30
CA LEU A 125 -12.75 19.05 -7.01
C LEU A 125 -11.40 18.34 -7.10
N LEU A 126 -11.29 17.14 -6.51
CA LEU A 126 -10.04 16.39 -6.50
C LEU A 126 -9.69 15.76 -7.85
N GLN A 127 -10.68 15.43 -8.66
CA GLN A 127 -10.44 15.00 -10.05
C GLN A 127 -9.80 16.10 -10.87
N HIS A 128 -10.22 17.35 -10.66
CA HIS A 128 -9.72 18.51 -11.42
C HIS A 128 -8.41 19.06 -10.84
N PHE A 129 -8.39 19.40 -9.55
CA PHE A 129 -7.25 20.08 -8.91
C PHE A 129 -6.18 19.14 -8.37
N ARG A 130 -6.46 17.84 -8.21
CA ARG A 130 -5.56 16.77 -7.71
C ARG A 130 -5.19 16.87 -6.24
N THR A 131 -5.12 18.07 -5.64
CA THR A 131 -4.73 18.27 -4.24
C THR A 131 -5.60 19.33 -3.57
N VAL A 132 -5.76 19.26 -2.23
CA VAL A 132 -6.49 20.27 -1.45
C VAL A 132 -5.82 21.64 -1.54
N SER A 133 -4.48 21.66 -1.51
CA SER A 133 -3.73 22.92 -1.64
C SER A 133 -4.02 23.65 -2.95
N LYS A 134 -4.22 22.92 -4.06
CA LYS A 134 -4.63 23.51 -5.33
C LYS A 134 -6.08 23.96 -5.31
N VAL A 135 -6.99 23.26 -4.62
CA VAL A 135 -8.37 23.71 -4.41
C VAL A 135 -8.38 25.01 -3.60
N ALA A 136 -7.59 25.10 -2.53
CA ALA A 136 -7.46 26.30 -1.72
C ALA A 136 -6.89 27.49 -2.51
N ALA A 137 -5.91 27.25 -3.37
CA ALA A 137 -5.28 28.27 -4.21
C ALA A 137 -6.11 28.69 -5.42
N ALA A 138 -7.09 27.86 -5.85
CA ALA A 138 -7.93 28.13 -7.03
C ALA A 138 -8.74 29.42 -6.85
N ASN A 139 -8.97 30.16 -7.91
CA ASN A 139 -9.81 31.34 -7.87
C ASN A 139 -11.31 31.00 -7.80
N VAL A 140 -12.14 32.00 -7.44
CA VAL A 140 -13.59 31.79 -7.29
C VAL A 140 -14.26 31.43 -8.62
N GLU A 141 -13.75 31.92 -9.72
CA GLU A 141 -14.28 31.68 -11.05
C GLU A 141 -14.08 30.24 -11.49
N GLU A 142 -12.86 29.69 -11.28
CA GLU A 142 -12.54 28.28 -11.55
C GLU A 142 -13.39 27.33 -10.69
N LEU A 143 -13.52 27.62 -9.40
CA LEU A 143 -14.37 26.85 -8.50
C LEU A 143 -15.86 26.94 -8.90
N THR A 144 -16.32 28.13 -9.31
CA THR A 144 -17.71 28.34 -9.73
C THR A 144 -18.05 27.55 -10.97
N ALA A 145 -17.17 27.52 -11.96
CA ALA A 145 -17.35 26.73 -13.18
C ALA A 145 -17.48 25.22 -12.88
N LEU A 146 -16.82 24.75 -11.83
CA LEU A 146 -16.75 23.32 -11.51
C LEU A 146 -17.88 22.84 -10.58
N VAL A 147 -18.21 23.62 -9.54
CA VAL A 147 -19.11 23.19 -8.46
C VAL A 147 -20.27 24.16 -8.19
N GLY A 148 -20.35 25.24 -8.93
CA GLY A 148 -21.38 26.29 -8.81
C GLY A 148 -21.03 27.37 -7.77
N ALA A 149 -21.57 28.58 -7.96
CA ALA A 149 -21.21 29.79 -7.20
C ALA A 149 -21.41 29.65 -5.67
N SER A 150 -22.50 28.99 -5.24
CA SER A 150 -22.79 28.84 -3.81
C SER A 150 -21.72 28.00 -3.09
N LYS A 151 -21.30 26.89 -3.71
CA LYS A 151 -20.27 26.00 -3.15
C LYS A 151 -18.86 26.61 -3.26
N ALA A 152 -18.56 27.30 -4.35
CA ALA A 152 -17.29 28.00 -4.55
C ALA A 152 -17.03 29.02 -3.43
N LYS A 153 -18.03 29.83 -3.06
CA LYS A 153 -17.94 30.79 -1.94
C LYS A 153 -17.68 30.10 -0.60
N LYS A 154 -18.35 28.99 -0.33
CA LYS A 154 -18.14 28.23 0.90
C LYS A 154 -16.72 27.66 1.00
N ILE A 155 -16.20 27.11 -0.08
CA ILE A 155 -14.83 26.57 -0.17
C ILE A 155 -13.82 27.69 0.11
N LYS A 156 -13.95 28.82 -0.58
CA LYS A 156 -13.04 29.96 -0.35
C LYS A 156 -13.06 30.44 1.09
N ARG A 157 -14.23 30.68 1.64
CA ARG A 157 -14.39 31.13 3.04
C ARG A 157 -13.79 30.14 4.06
N PHE A 158 -13.75 28.85 3.74
CA PHE A 158 -13.16 27.83 4.61
C PHE A 158 -11.63 27.95 4.66
N PHE A 159 -10.99 28.18 3.52
CA PHE A 159 -9.53 28.28 3.44
C PHE A 159 -8.95 29.68 3.69
N GLU A 160 -9.79 30.72 3.77
CA GLU A 160 -9.40 32.09 4.12
C GLU A 160 -9.48 32.38 5.63
N LYS A 161 -9.82 31.37 6.44
CA LYS A 161 -9.77 31.42 7.91
C LYS A 161 -8.40 31.02 8.40
#